data_4136b0d26854ce2738d6461dd12dc585
#
_entry.id   4136b0d26854ce2738d6461dd12dc585
#
_cell.length_a   1.000
_cell.length_b   1.000
_cell.length_c   1.000
_cell.angle_alpha   90.00
_cell.angle_beta   90.00
_cell.angle_gamma   90.00
#
_symmetry.space_group_name_H-M   'P 1'
#
loop_
_entity.id
_entity.type
_entity.pdbx_description
1 polymer ?
#
loop_
_entity_poly.entity_id
_entity_poly.type
_entity_poly.pdbx_seq_one_letter_code
_entity_poly.pdbx_strand_id
1 'polypeptide(L)'
;TQDKASGCLAIAKAANIIRRDRADVMVTGVTGTRLHVVKSCHCSHWDILADGAAETRVRPFDAHRTGEALAEASCTLILEARSHAETRGAKILGRVLGCGASAVASRDGHPDEVSAVVNAATAAMARAGVAVQDLGHINACASGHPVRDRYEAAAIRRILGDRADSVPVTAFKSYMGSTGSGAGLCEIAASLLAARHGVVPKTLNFATPDVEQPLSVVHGEHLTTTNNLFLKTSVTRVGQASAVVIQA
;
A
#
# COMPACT_ATOMS: atom_id res chain seq x y z
N THR A 1 -0.27 17.53 -1.60
CA THR A 1 0.15 16.14 -1.87
C THR A 1 0.94 15.60 -0.69
N GLN A 2 0.79 14.32 -0.39
CA GLN A 2 1.46 13.64 0.72
C GLN A 2 2.30 12.47 0.21
N ASP A 3 3.09 12.70 -0.83
CA ASP A 3 3.98 11.72 -1.46
C ASP A 3 3.32 10.32 -1.58
N LYS A 4 3.94 9.26 -1.06
CA LYS A 4 3.43 7.86 -1.14
C LYS A 4 2.01 7.68 -0.56
N ALA A 5 1.57 8.52 0.39
CA ALA A 5 0.23 8.46 0.97
C ALA A 5 -0.87 9.10 0.10
N SER A 6 -0.51 9.86 -0.93
CA SER A 6 -1.46 10.63 -1.76
C SER A 6 -2.52 9.77 -2.44
N GLY A 7 -2.15 8.59 -2.93
CA GLY A 7 -3.06 7.71 -3.67
C GLY A 7 -4.26 7.26 -2.83
N CYS A 8 -4.02 6.72 -1.66
CA CYS A 8 -5.09 6.30 -0.76
C CYS A 8 -5.94 7.50 -0.29
N LEU A 9 -5.32 8.67 -0.10
CA LEU A 9 -6.06 9.89 0.26
C LEU A 9 -6.96 10.40 -0.89
N ALA A 10 -6.52 10.25 -2.14
CA ALA A 10 -7.35 10.60 -3.29
C ALA A 10 -8.62 9.72 -3.34
N ILE A 11 -8.47 8.40 -3.11
CA ILE A 11 -9.61 7.48 -2.96
C ILE A 11 -10.50 7.91 -1.78
N ALA A 12 -9.91 8.18 -0.62
CA ALA A 12 -10.66 8.58 0.57
C ALA A 12 -11.48 9.85 0.32
N LYS A 13 -10.91 10.83 -0.37
CA LYS A 13 -11.60 12.08 -0.74
C LYS A 13 -12.75 11.81 -1.70
N ALA A 14 -12.52 11.06 -2.77
CA ALA A 14 -13.53 10.71 -3.76
C ALA A 14 -14.68 9.90 -3.14
N ALA A 15 -14.36 8.87 -2.35
CA ALA A 15 -15.36 8.06 -1.65
C ALA A 15 -16.20 8.91 -0.66
N ASN A 16 -15.60 9.87 0.03
CA ASN A 16 -16.34 10.77 0.92
C ASN A 16 -17.29 11.72 0.18
N ILE A 17 -16.94 12.17 -1.02
CA ILE A 17 -17.82 13.01 -1.85
C ILE A 17 -19.05 12.20 -2.27
N ILE A 18 -18.85 10.98 -2.77
CA ILE A 18 -19.93 10.07 -3.15
C ILE A 18 -20.81 9.74 -1.95
N ARG A 19 -20.22 9.35 -0.81
CA ARG A 19 -20.95 8.96 0.41
C ARG A 19 -21.81 10.09 1.00
N ARG A 20 -21.49 11.34 0.68
CA ARG A 20 -22.25 12.53 1.07
C ARG A 20 -23.26 12.98 0.00
N ASP A 21 -23.53 12.14 -0.97
CA ASP A 21 -24.46 12.41 -2.09
C ASP A 21 -24.16 13.72 -2.82
N ARG A 22 -22.85 14.06 -2.95
CA ARG A 22 -22.41 15.27 -3.66
C ARG A 22 -22.00 14.98 -5.11
N ALA A 23 -21.81 13.72 -5.45
CA ALA A 23 -21.58 13.23 -6.82
C ALA A 23 -21.83 11.72 -6.86
N ASP A 24 -22.37 11.24 -7.96
CA ASP A 24 -22.55 9.81 -8.21
C ASP A 24 -21.27 9.16 -8.76
N VAL A 25 -20.44 9.94 -9.44
CA VAL A 25 -19.21 9.49 -10.10
C VAL A 25 -18.05 10.42 -9.76
N MET A 26 -16.92 9.85 -9.39
CA MET A 26 -15.67 10.57 -9.15
C MET A 26 -14.52 9.93 -9.92
N VAL A 27 -13.85 10.70 -10.74
CA VAL A 27 -12.57 10.30 -11.34
C VAL A 27 -11.46 10.68 -10.37
N THR A 28 -10.70 9.69 -9.92
CA THR A 28 -9.56 9.88 -9.02
C THR A 28 -8.31 9.28 -9.63
N GLY A 29 -7.24 10.03 -9.62
CA GLY A 29 -5.99 9.58 -10.23
C GLY A 29 -4.77 10.11 -9.52
N VAL A 30 -3.66 9.47 -9.81
CA VAL A 30 -2.33 9.86 -9.36
C VAL A 30 -1.34 9.75 -10.51
N THR A 31 -0.36 10.63 -10.48
CA THR A 31 0.83 10.57 -11.33
C THR A 31 2.04 10.77 -10.45
N GLY A 32 3.04 9.93 -10.61
CA GLY A 32 4.31 10.06 -9.92
C GLY A 32 5.46 9.77 -10.86
N THR A 33 6.44 10.67 -10.91
CA THR A 33 7.72 10.44 -11.57
C THR A 33 8.85 10.71 -10.59
N ARG A 34 9.81 9.79 -10.55
CA ARG A 34 11.05 9.93 -9.79
C ARG A 34 12.29 9.79 -10.67
N LEU A 35 12.09 9.59 -11.97
CA LEU A 35 13.18 9.42 -12.96
C LEU A 35 13.69 10.79 -13.46
N HIS A 36 13.84 11.74 -12.56
CA HIS A 36 14.41 13.06 -12.84
C HIS A 36 15.82 13.14 -12.25
N VAL A 37 16.78 13.71 -13.00
CA VAL A 37 18.20 13.78 -12.60
C VAL A 37 18.39 14.31 -11.19
N VAL A 38 17.78 15.46 -10.85
CA VAL A 38 17.89 16.05 -9.50
C VAL A 38 17.35 15.11 -8.43
N LYS A 39 16.22 14.41 -8.70
CA LYS A 39 15.64 13.46 -7.75
C LYS A 39 16.51 12.23 -7.57
N SER A 40 17.08 11.73 -8.65
CA SER A 40 18.02 10.60 -8.62
C SER A 40 19.28 10.93 -7.82
N CYS A 41 19.85 12.13 -8.04
CA CYS A 41 20.99 12.62 -7.25
C CYS A 41 20.66 12.73 -5.76
N HIS A 42 19.49 13.28 -5.40
CA HIS A 42 19.06 13.35 -3.98
C HIS A 42 18.90 11.96 -3.37
N CYS A 43 18.28 11.01 -4.08
CA CYS A 43 18.07 9.65 -3.57
C CYS A 43 19.41 8.91 -3.41
N SER A 44 20.36 9.11 -4.33
CA SER A 44 21.72 8.57 -4.21
C SER A 44 22.45 9.18 -3.01
N HIS A 45 22.36 10.51 -2.83
CA HIS A 45 23.03 11.20 -1.70
C HIS A 45 22.46 10.76 -0.32
N TRP A 46 21.23 10.33 -0.27
CA TRP A 46 20.59 9.89 0.98
C TRP A 46 20.60 8.37 1.17
N ASP A 47 21.39 7.63 0.42
CA ASP A 47 21.51 6.17 0.47
C ASP A 47 20.12 5.47 0.42
N ILE A 48 19.24 5.96 -0.47
CA ILE A 48 17.89 5.41 -0.63
C ILE A 48 17.85 4.34 -1.73
N LEU A 49 18.78 4.41 -2.67
CA LEU A 49 18.80 3.53 -3.83
C LEU A 49 19.31 2.15 -3.48
N ALA A 50 18.66 1.14 -4.06
CA ALA A 50 19.05 -0.25 -3.87
C ALA A 50 20.34 -0.59 -4.63
N ASP A 51 21.23 -1.32 -3.97
CA ASP A 51 22.44 -1.88 -4.56
C ASP A 51 22.18 -3.22 -5.24
N GLY A 52 23.11 -3.63 -6.11
CA GLY A 52 23.11 -4.93 -6.77
C GLY A 52 22.55 -4.92 -8.20
N ALA A 53 22.35 -6.10 -8.76
CA ALA A 53 21.85 -6.30 -10.11
C ALA A 53 20.42 -5.75 -10.26
N ALA A 54 20.11 -5.18 -11.42
CA ALA A 54 18.84 -4.50 -11.68
C ALA A 54 17.62 -5.38 -11.38
N GLU A 55 17.72 -6.66 -11.74
CA GLU A 55 16.63 -7.65 -11.65
C GLU A 55 16.31 -8.05 -10.22
N THR A 56 17.27 -7.96 -9.29
CA THR A 56 17.15 -8.50 -7.93
C THR A 56 17.32 -7.48 -6.82
N ARG A 57 17.64 -6.23 -7.14
CA ARG A 57 17.98 -5.22 -6.14
C ARG A 57 16.81 -4.79 -5.26
N VAL A 58 15.59 -4.73 -5.80
CA VAL A 58 14.40 -4.32 -5.04
C VAL A 58 13.77 -5.54 -4.40
N ARG A 59 13.92 -5.67 -3.08
CA ARG A 59 13.47 -6.83 -2.30
C ARG A 59 12.76 -6.39 -1.02
N PRO A 60 11.48 -5.98 -1.11
CA PRO A 60 10.72 -5.51 0.04
C PRO A 60 10.65 -6.58 1.14
N PHE A 61 10.86 -6.14 2.38
CA PHE A 61 10.87 -6.96 3.61
C PHE A 61 11.96 -8.03 3.70
N ASP A 62 12.77 -8.25 2.67
CA ASP A 62 13.88 -9.21 2.73
C ASP A 62 14.97 -8.73 3.71
N ALA A 63 15.60 -9.65 4.43
CA ALA A 63 16.68 -9.34 5.38
C ALA A 63 17.86 -8.61 4.72
N HIS A 64 18.12 -8.87 3.44
CA HIS A 64 19.22 -8.30 2.65
C HIS A 64 18.79 -7.11 1.77
N ARG A 65 17.66 -6.45 2.09
CA ARG A 65 17.21 -5.24 1.39
C ARG A 65 18.19 -4.09 1.60
N THR A 66 18.50 -3.36 0.54
CA THR A 66 19.46 -2.25 0.57
C THR A 66 18.84 -0.90 0.20
N GLY A 67 17.68 -0.89 -0.45
CA GLY A 67 17.04 0.35 -0.89
C GLY A 67 15.91 0.14 -1.89
N GLU A 68 15.50 1.23 -2.51
CA GLU A 68 14.42 1.25 -3.50
C GLU A 68 14.96 1.55 -4.92
N ALA A 69 14.27 1.11 -5.96
CA ALA A 69 14.47 1.59 -7.32
C ALA A 69 13.48 2.72 -7.61
N LEU A 70 13.96 3.80 -8.20
CA LEU A 70 13.11 4.89 -8.65
C LEU A 70 12.33 4.47 -9.90
N ALA A 71 11.08 4.92 -9.98
CA ALA A 71 10.21 4.63 -11.10
C ALA A 71 9.20 5.76 -11.33
N GLU A 72 8.42 5.61 -12.37
CA GLU A 72 7.28 6.48 -12.66
C GLU A 72 6.07 5.66 -13.05
N ALA A 73 4.90 6.13 -12.65
CA ALA A 73 3.63 5.53 -13.00
C ALA A 73 2.48 6.52 -12.87
N SER A 74 1.40 6.22 -13.57
CA SER A 74 0.13 6.91 -13.46
C SER A 74 -1.00 5.88 -13.37
N CYS A 75 -2.00 6.16 -12.56
CA CYS A 75 -3.19 5.34 -12.43
C CYS A 75 -4.41 6.23 -12.23
N THR A 76 -5.49 5.88 -12.90
CA THR A 76 -6.79 6.54 -12.72
C THR A 76 -7.84 5.47 -12.40
N LEU A 77 -8.65 5.74 -11.37
CA LEU A 77 -9.79 4.93 -10.99
C LEU A 77 -11.07 5.77 -11.10
N ILE A 78 -12.15 5.14 -11.54
CA ILE A 78 -13.48 5.71 -11.50
C ILE A 78 -14.20 5.10 -10.30
N LEU A 79 -14.57 5.93 -9.34
CA LEU A 79 -15.39 5.55 -8.20
C LEU A 79 -16.83 5.97 -8.49
N GLU A 80 -17.76 5.08 -8.18
CA GLU A 80 -19.18 5.34 -8.40
C GLU A 80 -20.00 4.97 -7.16
N ALA A 81 -21.11 5.67 -6.97
CA ALA A 81 -22.16 5.17 -6.09
C ALA A 81 -22.63 3.80 -6.59
N ARG A 82 -22.80 2.84 -5.67
CA ARG A 82 -23.14 1.47 -6.06
C ARG A 82 -24.42 1.40 -6.90
N SER A 83 -25.46 2.11 -6.46
CA SER A 83 -26.73 2.18 -7.21
C SER A 83 -26.58 2.71 -8.62
N HIS A 84 -25.73 3.73 -8.82
CA HIS A 84 -25.44 4.29 -10.12
C HIS A 84 -24.73 3.25 -11.02
N ALA A 85 -23.67 2.60 -10.50
CA ALA A 85 -22.93 1.58 -11.22
C ALA A 85 -23.83 0.38 -11.64
N GLU A 86 -24.68 -0.11 -10.73
CA GLU A 86 -25.60 -1.21 -10.97
C GLU A 86 -26.67 -0.83 -12.01
N THR A 87 -27.25 0.39 -11.93
CA THR A 87 -28.27 0.87 -12.88
C THR A 87 -27.75 0.91 -14.32
N ARG A 88 -26.50 1.29 -14.55
CA ARG A 88 -25.92 1.34 -15.89
C ARG A 88 -25.23 0.02 -16.30
N GLY A 89 -25.31 -1.04 -15.50
CA GLY A 89 -24.69 -2.33 -15.78
C GLY A 89 -23.16 -2.31 -15.77
N ALA A 90 -22.54 -1.48 -14.93
CA ALA A 90 -21.09 -1.38 -14.86
C ALA A 90 -20.46 -2.67 -14.29
N LYS A 91 -19.31 -3.05 -14.83
CA LYS A 91 -18.49 -4.09 -14.22
C LYS A 91 -17.76 -3.52 -13.01
N ILE A 92 -18.25 -3.84 -11.82
CA ILE A 92 -17.62 -3.44 -10.55
C ILE A 92 -16.37 -4.31 -10.34
N LEU A 93 -15.22 -3.67 -10.15
CA LEU A 93 -13.94 -4.35 -9.90
C LEU A 93 -13.67 -4.58 -8.41
N GLY A 94 -14.31 -3.78 -7.55
CA GLY A 94 -14.19 -3.89 -6.11
C GLY A 94 -14.93 -2.75 -5.40
N ARG A 95 -14.96 -2.79 -4.09
CA ARG A 95 -15.68 -1.85 -3.23
C ARG A 95 -14.75 -1.24 -2.20
N VAL A 96 -14.75 0.09 -2.11
CA VAL A 96 -14.06 0.82 -1.03
C VAL A 96 -14.93 0.77 0.22
N LEU A 97 -14.51 0.02 1.22
CA LEU A 97 -15.26 -0.17 2.46
C LEU A 97 -14.94 0.89 3.51
N GLY A 98 -13.66 1.22 3.67
CA GLY A 98 -13.21 2.19 4.65
C GLY A 98 -11.87 2.81 4.30
N CYS A 99 -11.67 4.04 4.76
CA CYS A 99 -10.42 4.78 4.57
C CYS A 99 -9.99 5.41 5.89
N GLY A 100 -8.68 5.44 6.14
CA GLY A 100 -8.07 6.09 7.29
C GLY A 100 -6.86 6.92 6.90
N ALA A 101 -6.58 7.94 7.69
CA ALA A 101 -5.38 8.76 7.56
C ALA A 101 -4.90 9.18 8.94
N SER A 102 -3.59 9.31 9.08
CA SER A 102 -2.96 9.75 10.32
C SER A 102 -1.66 10.47 10.02
N ALA A 103 -1.28 11.37 10.91
CA ALA A 103 0.05 11.97 10.93
C ALA A 103 0.51 11.98 12.38
N VAL A 104 1.65 11.38 12.65
CA VAL A 104 2.19 11.26 14.02
C VAL A 104 3.64 11.71 14.05
N ALA A 105 3.95 12.53 15.06
CA ALA A 105 5.30 12.85 15.46
C ALA A 105 5.46 12.59 16.96
N SER A 106 6.67 12.22 17.37
CA SER A 106 7.05 12.09 18.75
C SER A 106 7.14 13.47 19.43
N ARG A 107 7.28 13.51 20.75
CA ARG A 107 7.34 14.79 21.53
C ARG A 107 8.51 15.68 21.12
N ASP A 108 9.59 15.10 20.65
CA ASP A 108 10.79 15.78 20.16
C ASP A 108 10.73 16.14 18.67
N GLY A 109 9.55 15.94 18.03
CA GLY A 109 9.27 16.34 16.65
C GLY A 109 9.70 15.33 15.59
N HIS A 110 10.24 14.17 15.97
CA HIS A 110 10.59 13.12 15.00
C HIS A 110 9.34 12.39 14.48
N PRO A 111 9.31 12.00 13.18
CA PRO A 111 8.23 11.20 12.63
C PRO A 111 8.08 9.86 13.33
N ASP A 112 6.84 9.50 13.70
CA ASP A 112 6.47 8.15 14.16
C ASP A 112 5.65 7.43 13.07
N GLU A 113 6.36 6.77 12.17
CA GLU A 113 5.76 6.07 11.04
C GLU A 113 4.95 4.85 11.49
N VAL A 114 5.41 4.16 12.53
CA VAL A 114 4.73 2.97 13.06
C VAL A 114 3.35 3.35 13.59
N SER A 115 3.28 4.32 14.48
CA SER A 115 2.00 4.78 15.03
C SER A 115 1.11 5.40 13.96
N ALA A 116 1.67 6.10 12.98
CA ALA A 116 0.91 6.67 11.88
C ALA A 116 0.21 5.58 11.04
N VAL A 117 0.92 4.51 10.67
CA VAL A 117 0.36 3.37 9.93
C VAL A 117 -0.71 2.65 10.74
N VAL A 118 -0.42 2.35 12.01
CA VAL A 118 -1.38 1.69 12.91
C VAL A 118 -2.67 2.50 13.03
N ASN A 119 -2.57 3.80 13.30
CA ASN A 119 -3.74 4.67 13.44
C ASN A 119 -4.54 4.77 12.14
N ALA A 120 -3.88 4.91 10.99
CA ALA A 120 -4.55 4.97 9.69
C ALA A 120 -5.26 3.66 9.37
N ALA A 121 -4.62 2.51 9.60
CA ALA A 121 -5.19 1.18 9.36
C ALA A 121 -6.38 0.91 10.30
N THR A 122 -6.23 1.17 11.60
CA THR A 122 -7.31 1.01 12.58
C THR A 122 -8.53 1.87 12.22
N ALA A 123 -8.31 3.12 11.83
CA ALA A 123 -9.39 4.00 11.40
C ALA A 123 -10.07 3.51 10.10
N ALA A 124 -9.30 2.95 9.15
CA ALA A 124 -9.84 2.40 7.91
C ALA A 124 -10.71 1.17 8.20
N MET A 125 -10.21 0.23 9.00
CA MET A 125 -10.92 -0.99 9.39
C MET A 125 -12.18 -0.70 10.21
N ALA A 126 -12.10 0.20 11.18
CA ALA A 126 -13.27 0.61 11.97
C ALA A 126 -14.38 1.22 11.09
N ARG A 127 -14.03 2.07 10.12
CA ARG A 127 -14.99 2.64 9.17
C ARG A 127 -15.54 1.63 8.18
N ALA A 128 -14.78 0.58 7.89
CA ALA A 128 -15.21 -0.53 7.05
C ALA A 128 -16.10 -1.54 7.79
N GLY A 129 -16.12 -1.52 9.12
CA GLY A 129 -16.74 -2.57 9.94
C GLY A 129 -16.03 -3.91 9.81
N VAL A 130 -14.70 -3.90 9.57
CA VAL A 130 -13.88 -5.07 9.29
C VAL A 130 -12.95 -5.32 10.48
N ALA A 131 -12.93 -6.54 10.95
CA ALA A 131 -11.97 -7.01 11.96
C ALA A 131 -10.72 -7.61 11.30
N VAL A 132 -9.65 -7.76 12.09
CA VAL A 132 -8.40 -8.37 11.62
C VAL A 132 -8.61 -9.78 11.07
N GLN A 133 -9.56 -10.50 11.65
CA GLN A 133 -9.93 -11.87 11.27
C GLN A 133 -10.49 -11.97 9.85
N ASP A 134 -11.07 -10.89 9.35
CA ASP A 134 -11.70 -10.85 8.04
C ASP A 134 -10.69 -10.61 6.90
N LEU A 135 -9.49 -10.10 7.24
CA LEU A 135 -8.48 -9.74 6.24
C LEU A 135 -7.95 -10.96 5.51
N GLY A 136 -8.03 -10.92 4.19
CA GLY A 136 -7.41 -11.89 3.28
C GLY A 136 -5.93 -11.61 3.05
N HIS A 137 -5.52 -10.34 2.91
CA HIS A 137 -4.12 -9.97 2.80
C HIS A 137 -3.88 -8.47 3.09
N ILE A 138 -2.61 -8.12 3.25
CA ILE A 138 -2.14 -6.73 3.28
C ILE A 138 -1.36 -6.42 2.00
N ASN A 139 -1.73 -5.33 1.34
CA ASN A 139 -0.96 -4.71 0.28
C ASN A 139 -0.11 -3.59 0.90
N ALA A 140 1.16 -3.89 1.14
CA ALA A 140 2.08 -3.01 1.86
C ALA A 140 2.68 -1.90 0.98
N CYS A 141 3.19 -0.86 1.62
CA CYS A 141 3.91 0.24 0.98
C CYS A 141 5.40 -0.08 0.75
N ALA A 142 5.92 -1.14 1.33
CA ALA A 142 7.34 -1.51 1.35
C ALA A 142 8.02 -1.40 -0.02
N SER A 143 9.26 -0.96 -0.02
CA SER A 143 10.02 -0.64 -1.23
C SER A 143 11.42 -1.24 -1.25
N GLY A 144 11.80 -2.01 -0.24
CA GLY A 144 13.15 -2.54 -0.04
C GLY A 144 14.06 -1.62 0.78
N HIS A 145 13.55 -0.50 1.30
CA HIS A 145 14.36 0.39 2.12
C HIS A 145 14.58 -0.20 3.52
N PRO A 146 15.83 -0.36 4.00
CA PRO A 146 16.15 -1.08 5.24
C PRO A 146 15.35 -0.63 6.47
N VAL A 147 15.28 0.66 6.69
CA VAL A 147 14.63 1.25 7.87
C VAL A 147 13.10 1.33 7.69
N ARG A 148 12.63 1.78 6.51
CA ARG A 148 11.18 2.02 6.28
C ARG A 148 10.38 0.75 6.25
N ASP A 149 10.90 -0.28 5.60
CA ASP A 149 10.24 -1.58 5.56
C ASP A 149 10.18 -2.22 6.95
N ARG A 150 11.22 -2.01 7.81
CA ARG A 150 11.20 -2.45 9.21
C ARG A 150 10.10 -1.74 10.00
N TYR A 151 9.93 -0.43 9.84
CA TYR A 151 8.87 0.33 10.51
C TYR A 151 7.49 -0.12 10.05
N GLU A 152 7.30 -0.33 8.75
CA GLU A 152 6.03 -0.82 8.24
C GLU A 152 5.76 -2.26 8.70
N ALA A 153 6.76 -3.14 8.73
CA ALA A 153 6.63 -4.49 9.27
C ALA A 153 6.22 -4.48 10.75
N ALA A 154 6.84 -3.64 11.56
CA ALA A 154 6.45 -3.45 12.96
C ALA A 154 5.01 -2.95 13.10
N ALA A 155 4.58 -2.02 12.24
CA ALA A 155 3.20 -1.53 12.22
C ALA A 155 2.22 -2.64 11.81
N ILE A 156 2.54 -3.41 10.77
CA ILE A 156 1.71 -4.54 10.31
C ILE A 156 1.58 -5.58 11.42
N ARG A 157 2.66 -5.98 12.07
CA ARG A 157 2.60 -6.89 13.22
C ARG A 157 1.70 -6.36 14.35
N ARG A 158 1.82 -5.07 14.65
CA ARG A 158 0.98 -4.42 15.66
C ARG A 158 -0.51 -4.35 15.29
N ILE A 159 -0.83 -4.17 14.00
CA ILE A 159 -2.20 -4.22 13.48
C ILE A 159 -2.77 -5.62 13.57
N LEU A 160 -2.00 -6.63 13.17
CA LEU A 160 -2.45 -8.01 13.04
C LEU A 160 -2.46 -8.78 14.38
N GLY A 161 -1.64 -8.35 15.37
CA GLY A 161 -1.52 -9.06 16.66
C GLY A 161 -1.12 -10.52 16.45
N ASP A 162 -1.89 -11.43 17.04
CA ASP A 162 -1.64 -12.88 16.96
C ASP A 162 -1.77 -13.45 15.53
N ARG A 163 -2.31 -12.69 14.59
CA ARG A 163 -2.41 -13.09 13.18
C ARG A 163 -1.25 -12.63 12.31
N ALA A 164 -0.23 -12.01 12.88
CA ALA A 164 0.91 -11.47 12.12
C ALA A 164 1.63 -12.51 11.26
N ASP A 165 1.68 -13.75 11.70
CA ASP A 165 2.35 -14.85 11.01
C ASP A 165 1.43 -15.61 10.03
N SER A 166 0.13 -15.26 9.95
CA SER A 166 -0.86 -15.96 9.12
C SER A 166 -1.50 -15.11 8.03
N VAL A 167 -1.59 -13.79 8.20
CA VAL A 167 -2.17 -12.91 7.18
C VAL A 167 -1.13 -12.62 6.10
N PRO A 168 -1.40 -12.99 4.83
CA PRO A 168 -0.47 -12.78 3.74
C PRO A 168 -0.16 -11.29 3.52
N VAL A 169 1.11 -10.99 3.22
CA VAL A 169 1.58 -9.63 2.90
C VAL A 169 2.22 -9.63 1.53
N THR A 170 1.85 -8.68 0.69
CA THR A 170 2.46 -8.47 -0.64
C THR A 170 2.94 -7.03 -0.80
N ALA A 171 4.02 -6.82 -1.57
CA ALA A 171 4.60 -5.51 -1.84
C ALA A 171 4.90 -5.33 -3.34
N PHE A 172 4.06 -4.54 -4.00
CA PHE A 172 4.11 -4.36 -5.47
C PHE A 172 5.31 -3.54 -5.97
N LYS A 173 6.01 -2.80 -5.09
CA LYS A 173 7.19 -2.07 -5.53
C LYS A 173 8.34 -2.99 -5.96
N SER A 174 8.29 -4.27 -5.63
CA SER A 174 9.18 -5.26 -6.22
C SER A 174 9.01 -5.42 -7.73
N TYR A 175 7.80 -5.12 -8.27
CA TYR A 175 7.49 -5.17 -9.72
C TYR A 175 7.69 -3.83 -10.41
N MET A 176 7.26 -2.74 -9.76
CA MET A 176 7.10 -1.44 -10.43
C MET A 176 8.05 -0.35 -9.92
N GLY A 177 8.85 -0.63 -8.90
CA GLY A 177 9.68 0.38 -8.25
C GLY A 177 8.90 1.41 -7.43
N SER A 178 9.59 2.42 -6.93
CA SER A 178 9.05 3.50 -6.10
C SER A 178 8.67 4.70 -6.95
N THR A 179 7.38 4.89 -7.20
CA THR A 179 6.82 5.93 -8.06
C THR A 179 6.36 7.18 -7.29
N GLY A 180 6.65 7.24 -5.98
CA GLY A 180 6.20 8.35 -5.14
C GLY A 180 4.68 8.41 -4.99
N SER A 181 4.08 9.55 -5.33
CA SER A 181 2.64 9.76 -5.22
C SER A 181 1.81 8.80 -6.09
N GLY A 182 2.38 8.30 -7.18
CA GLY A 182 1.74 7.33 -8.07
C GLY A 182 1.52 5.94 -7.47
N ALA A 183 2.26 5.55 -6.43
CA ALA A 183 2.30 4.18 -5.95
C ALA A 183 0.95 3.63 -5.47
N GLY A 184 0.28 4.33 -4.57
CA GLY A 184 -0.89 3.78 -3.85
C GLY A 184 -2.02 3.30 -4.73
N LEU A 185 -2.41 4.08 -5.77
CA LEU A 185 -3.46 3.68 -6.70
C LEU A 185 -3.01 2.55 -7.63
N CYS A 186 -1.77 2.60 -8.12
CA CYS A 186 -1.23 1.54 -8.97
C CYS A 186 -1.22 0.19 -8.24
N GLU A 187 -0.82 0.19 -6.97
CA GLU A 187 -0.79 -1.00 -6.12
C GLU A 187 -2.21 -1.53 -5.81
N ILE A 188 -3.20 -0.64 -5.61
CA ILE A 188 -4.61 -1.02 -5.47
C ILE A 188 -5.13 -1.63 -6.78
N ALA A 189 -4.88 -0.98 -7.92
CA ALA A 189 -5.29 -1.49 -9.22
C ALA A 189 -4.69 -2.89 -9.49
N ALA A 190 -3.42 -3.09 -9.14
CA ALA A 190 -2.76 -4.39 -9.27
C ALA A 190 -3.43 -5.46 -8.38
N SER A 191 -3.77 -5.15 -7.10
CA SER A 191 -4.51 -6.08 -6.23
C SER A 191 -5.91 -6.39 -6.78
N LEU A 192 -6.64 -5.39 -7.28
CA LEU A 192 -7.97 -5.60 -7.89
C LEU A 192 -7.90 -6.52 -9.12
N LEU A 193 -6.88 -6.34 -9.96
CA LEU A 193 -6.68 -7.19 -11.14
C LEU A 193 -6.26 -8.61 -10.74
N ALA A 194 -5.37 -8.76 -9.76
CA ALA A 194 -4.93 -10.07 -9.27
C ALA A 194 -6.09 -10.86 -8.62
N ALA A 195 -6.96 -10.17 -7.87
CA ALA A 195 -8.13 -10.77 -7.24
C ALA A 195 -9.08 -11.41 -8.27
N ARG A 196 -9.19 -10.86 -9.50
CA ARG A 196 -9.96 -11.47 -10.59
C ARG A 196 -9.42 -12.82 -11.04
N HIS A 197 -8.17 -13.10 -10.75
CA HIS A 197 -7.52 -14.40 -10.99
C HIS A 197 -7.46 -15.26 -9.73
N GLY A 198 -8.07 -14.83 -8.63
CA GLY A 198 -8.09 -15.56 -7.36
C GLY A 198 -6.71 -15.67 -6.71
N VAL A 199 -5.83 -14.69 -6.91
CA VAL A 199 -4.48 -14.73 -6.37
C VAL A 199 -4.06 -13.46 -5.63
N VAL A 200 -3.20 -13.63 -4.62
CA VAL A 200 -2.37 -12.57 -4.05
C VAL A 200 -0.99 -12.69 -4.69
N PRO A 201 -0.51 -11.64 -5.38
CA PRO A 201 0.79 -11.68 -6.03
C PRO A 201 1.94 -11.83 -5.04
N LYS A 202 2.92 -12.63 -5.42
CA LYS A 202 4.17 -12.76 -4.65
C LYS A 202 4.94 -11.44 -4.64
N THR A 203 5.71 -11.21 -3.60
CA THR A 203 6.72 -10.15 -3.54
C THR A 203 7.97 -10.67 -4.24
N LEU A 204 8.42 -10.00 -5.29
CA LEU A 204 9.63 -10.40 -6.01
C LEU A 204 10.88 -10.21 -5.13
N ASN A 205 11.87 -11.07 -5.36
CA ASN A 205 13.19 -11.01 -4.72
C ASN A 205 13.19 -11.19 -3.20
N PHE A 206 12.07 -11.55 -2.58
CA PHE A 206 12.03 -11.96 -1.19
C PHE A 206 12.51 -13.42 -1.08
N ALA A 207 13.55 -13.64 -0.29
CA ALA A 207 14.14 -14.95 -0.06
C ALA A 207 14.43 -15.22 1.43
N THR A 208 14.85 -14.20 2.16
CA THR A 208 15.26 -14.32 3.56
C THR A 208 14.38 -13.44 4.45
N PRO A 209 13.58 -14.03 5.34
CA PRO A 209 12.77 -13.26 6.29
C PRO A 209 13.63 -12.39 7.23
N ASP A 210 13.16 -11.19 7.54
CA ASP A 210 13.74 -10.35 8.59
C ASP A 210 13.32 -10.91 9.95
N VAL A 211 14.29 -11.43 10.71
CA VAL A 211 14.02 -12.09 12.00
C VAL A 211 13.56 -11.15 13.11
N GLU A 212 13.84 -9.84 12.99
CA GLU A 212 13.40 -8.84 13.97
C GLU A 212 11.91 -8.50 13.81
N GLN A 213 11.41 -8.51 12.57
CA GLN A 213 10.03 -8.19 12.24
C GLN A 213 9.48 -9.18 11.19
N PRO A 214 9.35 -10.47 11.53
CA PRO A 214 8.89 -11.47 10.58
C PRO A 214 7.44 -11.21 10.15
N LEU A 215 7.17 -11.41 8.85
CA LEU A 215 5.84 -11.30 8.25
C LEU A 215 5.59 -12.50 7.35
N SER A 216 4.32 -12.84 7.16
CA SER A 216 3.90 -13.85 6.17
C SER A 216 3.94 -13.25 4.74
N VAL A 217 5.14 -12.91 4.26
CA VAL A 217 5.32 -12.34 2.92
C VAL A 217 5.06 -13.42 1.86
N VAL A 218 4.15 -13.13 0.93
CA VAL A 218 3.90 -14.02 -0.21
C VAL A 218 5.12 -14.02 -1.11
N HIS A 219 5.75 -15.19 -1.30
CA HIS A 219 6.98 -15.35 -2.09
C HIS A 219 7.00 -16.71 -2.81
N GLY A 220 8.04 -16.95 -3.62
CA GLY A 220 8.11 -18.16 -4.45
C GLY A 220 7.03 -18.14 -5.54
N GLU A 221 5.81 -18.51 -5.20
CA GLU A 221 4.65 -18.53 -6.09
C GLU A 221 3.57 -17.54 -5.64
N HIS A 222 2.62 -17.21 -6.53
CA HIS A 222 1.41 -16.46 -6.18
C HIS A 222 0.56 -17.29 -5.22
N LEU A 223 -0.02 -16.65 -4.21
CA LEU A 223 -0.91 -17.33 -3.28
C LEU A 223 -2.33 -17.39 -3.84
N THR A 224 -2.87 -18.58 -4.07
CA THR A 224 -4.29 -18.75 -4.41
C THR A 224 -5.16 -18.41 -3.20
N THR A 225 -6.20 -17.62 -3.39
CA THR A 225 -7.11 -17.21 -2.34
C THR A 225 -8.54 -17.02 -2.84
N THR A 226 -9.51 -17.29 -1.99
CA THR A 226 -10.92 -16.93 -2.17
C THR A 226 -11.31 -15.70 -1.35
N ASN A 227 -10.44 -15.28 -0.42
CA ASN A 227 -10.67 -14.07 0.38
C ASN A 227 -9.97 -12.87 -0.26
N ASN A 228 -10.76 -12.06 -0.97
CA ASN A 228 -10.31 -10.88 -1.70
C ASN A 228 -10.47 -9.57 -0.90
N LEU A 229 -10.64 -9.64 0.42
CA LEU A 229 -10.66 -8.49 1.30
C LEU A 229 -9.22 -8.08 1.66
N PHE A 230 -8.82 -6.88 1.32
CA PHE A 230 -7.46 -6.43 1.62
C PHE A 230 -7.38 -5.04 2.23
N LEU A 231 -6.33 -4.85 3.03
CA LEU A 231 -5.92 -3.58 3.59
C LEU A 231 -4.71 -3.06 2.80
N LYS A 232 -4.86 -1.91 2.16
CA LYS A 232 -3.74 -1.17 1.57
C LYS A 232 -3.20 -0.16 2.55
N THR A 233 -1.91 -0.17 2.82
CA THR A 233 -1.19 0.82 3.62
C THR A 233 -0.29 1.70 2.75
N SER A 234 -0.13 2.95 3.15
CA SER A 234 0.84 3.86 2.53
C SER A 234 1.39 4.81 3.59
N VAL A 235 2.70 5.03 3.58
CA VAL A 235 3.38 5.86 4.58
C VAL A 235 4.51 6.68 3.96
N THR A 236 4.70 7.88 4.50
CA THR A 236 5.78 8.80 4.13
C THR A 236 6.84 8.86 5.21
N ARG A 237 8.03 9.33 4.85
CA ARG A 237 9.16 9.52 5.78
C ARG A 237 8.93 10.58 6.85
N VAL A 238 7.86 11.35 6.73
CA VAL A 238 7.50 12.41 7.69
C VAL A 238 6.33 12.01 8.59
N GLY A 239 6.10 10.70 8.78
CA GLY A 239 5.08 10.18 9.69
C GLY A 239 3.64 10.41 9.25
N GLN A 240 3.40 10.61 7.95
CA GLN A 240 2.05 10.69 7.38
C GLN A 240 1.69 9.34 6.77
N ALA A 241 0.56 8.79 7.15
CA ALA A 241 0.07 7.51 6.66
C ALA A 241 -1.37 7.59 6.18
N SER A 242 -1.71 6.72 5.27
CA SER A 242 -3.08 6.49 4.80
C SER A 242 -3.33 5.01 4.59
N ALA A 243 -4.57 4.58 4.78
CA ALA A 243 -4.97 3.20 4.57
C ALA A 243 -6.36 3.13 3.94
N VAL A 244 -6.59 2.08 3.15
CA VAL A 244 -7.88 1.81 2.51
C VAL A 244 -8.19 0.32 2.64
N VAL A 245 -9.40 -0.01 3.08
CA VAL A 245 -9.95 -1.37 3.06
C VAL A 245 -10.79 -1.54 1.81
N ILE A 246 -10.48 -2.56 1.03
CA ILE A 246 -11.12 -2.87 -0.24
C ILE A 246 -11.55 -4.32 -0.28
N GLN A 247 -12.76 -4.56 -0.76
CA GLN A 247 -13.27 -5.87 -1.17
C GLN A 247 -13.27 -5.93 -2.70
N ALA A 248 -12.46 -6.81 -3.30
CA ALA A 248 -12.42 -7.08 -4.73
C ALA A 248 -13.41 -8.18 -5.15
#